data_c319bf03e75c4f4d6b50ed0c4b1aa28e
#
_entry.id   c319bf03e75c4f4d6b50ed0c4b1aa28e
#
_cell.length_a   1.000
_cell.length_b   1.000
_cell.length_c   1.000
_cell.angle_alpha   90.00
_cell.angle_beta   90.00
_cell.angle_gamma   90.00
#
_symmetry.space_group_name_H-M   'P 1'
#
loop_
_entity.id
_entity.type
_entity.pdbx_description
1 polymer ?
#
loop_
_entity_poly.entity_id
_entity_poly.type
_entity_poly.pdbx_seq_one_letter_code
_entity_poly.pdbx_strand_id
1 'polypeptide(L)'
;MPFRNYPLNFCEVNMQARLFVMQDETLRKAFGVRLKALRKQKNWAQKELAAQVGIRFQQLNKYESGFNIPPAEMLVKLADVLGVTVDFLLTGTPVEDSPLASSRLFRRFKVLEALTADDQETVIKVIDAMIAKERMASALTPVDASA
;
A
#
# COMPACT_ATOMS: atom_id res chain seq x y z
N MET A 1 25.42 -10.35 20.03
CA MET A 1 24.48 -9.48 20.75
C MET A 1 23.59 -10.36 21.62
N PRO A 2 23.54 -10.20 22.93
CA PRO A 2 22.74 -11.06 23.78
C PRO A 2 21.27 -10.68 23.62
N PHE A 3 20.44 -11.66 23.26
CA PHE A 3 18.99 -11.53 23.38
C PHE A 3 18.66 -11.33 24.87
N ARG A 4 18.16 -10.14 25.20
CA ARG A 4 17.67 -9.84 26.52
C ARG A 4 16.46 -10.73 26.78
N ASN A 5 16.57 -11.66 27.73
CA ASN A 5 15.48 -12.41 28.31
C ASN A 5 14.52 -11.42 28.98
N TYR A 6 13.39 -11.13 28.33
CA TYR A 6 12.25 -10.55 29.01
C TYR A 6 11.45 -11.68 29.63
N PRO A 7 11.28 -11.70 30.95
CA PRO A 7 10.32 -12.61 31.56
C PRO A 7 8.92 -12.10 31.22
N LEU A 8 8.39 -12.56 30.10
CA LEU A 8 7.00 -12.31 29.76
C LEU A 8 6.14 -13.15 30.71
N ASN A 9 5.42 -12.51 31.60
CA ASN A 9 4.40 -13.15 32.43
C ASN A 9 3.38 -13.83 31.50
N PHE A 10 3.04 -15.07 31.80
CA PHE A 10 2.11 -15.89 31.02
C PHE A 10 0.78 -15.18 30.71
N CYS A 11 0.36 -14.26 31.58
CA CYS A 11 -0.83 -13.43 31.42
C CYS A 11 -0.66 -12.34 30.33
N GLU A 12 0.52 -11.72 30.21
CA GLU A 12 0.82 -10.70 29.20
C GLU A 12 0.95 -11.30 27.80
N VAL A 13 1.59 -12.46 27.68
CA VAL A 13 1.69 -13.20 26.41
C VAL A 13 0.30 -13.57 25.88
N ASN A 14 -0.61 -13.98 26.77
CA ASN A 14 -1.96 -14.36 26.38
C ASN A 14 -2.80 -13.14 25.96
N MET A 15 -2.61 -11.98 26.61
CA MET A 15 -3.30 -10.75 26.25
C MET A 15 -2.80 -10.17 24.92
N GLN A 16 -1.48 -10.17 24.67
CA GLN A 16 -0.91 -9.75 23.39
C GLN A 16 -1.30 -10.69 22.24
N ALA A 17 -1.31 -11.99 22.47
CA ALA A 17 -1.78 -12.96 21.49
C ALA A 17 -3.28 -12.76 21.17
N ARG A 18 -4.12 -12.46 22.15
CA ARG A 18 -5.54 -12.16 21.95
C ARG A 18 -5.75 -10.86 21.17
N LEU A 19 -4.98 -9.81 21.46
CA LEU A 19 -5.02 -8.53 20.74
C LEU A 19 -4.56 -8.73 19.28
N PHE A 20 -3.51 -9.52 19.06
CA PHE A 20 -3.02 -9.84 17.71
C PHE A 20 -4.07 -10.60 16.89
N VAL A 21 -4.71 -11.62 17.47
CA VAL A 21 -5.79 -12.37 16.80
C VAL A 21 -7.01 -11.49 16.51
N MET A 22 -7.36 -10.57 17.42
CA MET A 22 -8.47 -9.63 17.20
C MET A 22 -8.16 -8.64 16.06
N GLN A 23 -6.90 -8.17 15.95
CA GLN A 23 -6.47 -7.31 14.85
C GLN A 23 -6.54 -8.04 13.50
N ASP A 24 -6.11 -9.31 13.46
CA ASP A 24 -6.21 -10.15 12.27
C ASP A 24 -7.66 -10.36 11.82
N GLU A 25 -8.58 -10.58 12.76
CA GLU A 25 -10.00 -10.74 12.45
C GLU A 25 -10.60 -9.44 11.90
N THR A 26 -10.27 -8.30 12.49
CA THR A 26 -10.71 -6.98 12.04
C THR A 26 -10.20 -6.68 10.63
N LEU A 27 -8.91 -6.95 10.36
CA LEU A 27 -8.31 -6.78 9.05
C LEU A 27 -8.97 -7.67 8.00
N ARG A 28 -9.19 -8.95 8.30
CA ARG A 28 -9.87 -9.90 7.40
C ARG A 28 -11.29 -9.47 7.05
N LYS A 29 -12.06 -9.03 8.02
CA LYS A 29 -13.43 -8.54 7.82
C LYS A 29 -13.44 -7.26 6.99
N ALA A 30 -12.59 -6.30 7.32
CA ALA A 30 -12.47 -5.03 6.57
C ALA A 30 -12.05 -5.27 5.12
N PHE A 31 -11.08 -6.16 4.87
CA PHE A 31 -10.68 -6.60 3.55
C PHE A 31 -11.85 -7.21 2.78
N GLY A 32 -12.55 -8.17 3.38
CA GLY A 32 -13.68 -8.86 2.72
C GLY A 32 -14.81 -7.91 2.32
N VAL A 33 -15.17 -6.98 3.20
CA VAL A 33 -16.19 -5.94 2.93
C VAL A 33 -15.74 -5.07 1.76
N ARG A 34 -14.48 -4.66 1.74
CA ARG A 34 -13.91 -3.81 0.68
C ARG A 34 -13.86 -4.55 -0.66
N LEU A 35 -13.37 -5.79 -0.67
CA LEU A 35 -13.35 -6.63 -1.85
C LEU A 35 -14.74 -6.77 -2.46
N LYS A 36 -15.75 -7.06 -1.66
CA LYS A 36 -17.15 -7.15 -2.08
C LYS A 36 -17.68 -5.81 -2.63
N ALA A 37 -17.34 -4.70 -1.99
CA ALA A 37 -17.74 -3.36 -2.45
C ALA A 37 -17.15 -3.03 -3.83
N LEU A 38 -15.86 -3.25 -4.03
CA LEU A 38 -15.16 -3.03 -5.31
C LEU A 38 -15.74 -3.90 -6.44
N ARG A 39 -16.01 -5.17 -6.17
CA ARG A 39 -16.67 -6.03 -7.14
C ARG A 39 -18.05 -5.50 -7.55
N LYS A 40 -18.84 -5.08 -6.56
CA LYS A 40 -20.18 -4.50 -6.82
C LYS A 40 -20.11 -3.20 -7.60
N GLN A 41 -19.10 -2.35 -7.40
CA GLN A 41 -18.89 -1.14 -8.19
C GLN A 41 -18.68 -1.45 -9.68
N LYS A 42 -18.08 -2.62 -9.99
CA LYS A 42 -17.92 -3.11 -11.36
C LYS A 42 -19.15 -3.88 -11.87
N ASN A 43 -20.22 -3.96 -11.07
CA ASN A 43 -21.44 -4.73 -11.36
C ASN A 43 -21.21 -6.23 -11.62
N TRP A 44 -20.16 -6.80 -11.02
CA TRP A 44 -19.81 -8.21 -11.22
C TRP A 44 -20.47 -9.11 -10.17
N ALA A 45 -20.93 -10.30 -10.62
CA ALA A 45 -21.27 -11.39 -9.73
C ALA A 45 -20.00 -12.02 -9.13
N GLN A 46 -20.11 -12.73 -7.99
CA GLN A 46 -18.97 -13.43 -7.38
C GLN A 46 -18.31 -14.43 -8.35
N LYS A 47 -19.14 -15.13 -9.18
CA LYS A 47 -18.63 -16.08 -10.17
C LYS A 47 -17.78 -15.40 -11.25
N GLU A 48 -18.15 -14.19 -11.63
CA GLU A 48 -17.41 -13.41 -12.66
C GLU A 48 -16.05 -12.97 -12.14
N LEU A 49 -15.99 -12.35 -10.95
CA LEU A 49 -14.70 -11.98 -10.37
C LEU A 49 -13.82 -13.22 -10.11
N ALA A 50 -14.40 -14.32 -9.61
CA ALA A 50 -13.68 -15.56 -9.39
C ALA A 50 -13.07 -16.11 -10.69
N ALA A 51 -13.82 -16.06 -11.79
CA ALA A 51 -13.32 -16.47 -13.12
C ALA A 51 -12.19 -15.56 -13.61
N GLN A 52 -12.29 -14.24 -13.43
CA GLN A 52 -11.27 -13.27 -13.82
C GLN A 52 -9.92 -13.51 -13.13
N VAL A 53 -9.94 -13.89 -11.85
CA VAL A 53 -8.71 -14.15 -11.08
C VAL A 53 -8.30 -15.64 -11.06
N GLY A 54 -9.10 -16.52 -11.70
CA GLY A 54 -8.78 -17.94 -11.86
C GLY A 54 -8.97 -18.78 -10.61
N ILE A 55 -9.96 -18.49 -9.77
CA ILE A 55 -10.30 -19.27 -8.56
C ILE A 55 -11.75 -19.76 -8.57
N ARG A 56 -12.05 -20.70 -7.68
CA ARG A 56 -13.43 -21.15 -7.47
C ARG A 56 -14.23 -20.08 -6.71
N PHE A 57 -15.51 -19.91 -7.02
CA PHE A 57 -16.36 -18.91 -6.37
C PHE A 57 -16.46 -19.12 -4.84
N GLN A 58 -16.41 -20.38 -4.36
CA GLN A 58 -16.39 -20.69 -2.92
C GLN A 58 -15.16 -20.09 -2.23
N GLN A 59 -14.01 -20.05 -2.91
CA GLN A 59 -12.79 -19.44 -2.39
C GLN A 59 -12.95 -17.91 -2.33
N LEU A 60 -13.50 -17.30 -3.38
CA LEU A 60 -13.80 -15.86 -3.37
C LEU A 60 -14.78 -15.51 -2.25
N ASN A 61 -15.80 -16.34 -2.03
CA ASN A 61 -16.76 -16.13 -0.95
C ASN A 61 -16.09 -16.15 0.43
N LYS A 62 -15.11 -17.02 0.67
CA LYS A 62 -14.30 -17.03 1.91
C LYS A 62 -13.51 -15.73 2.09
N TYR A 63 -13.00 -15.15 1.01
CA TYR A 63 -12.31 -13.86 1.05
C TYR A 63 -13.28 -12.73 1.35
N GLU A 64 -14.41 -12.65 0.65
CA GLU A 64 -15.43 -11.61 0.87
C GLU A 64 -16.11 -11.68 2.24
N SER A 65 -16.22 -12.88 2.82
CA SER A 65 -16.77 -13.07 4.19
C SER A 65 -15.75 -12.77 5.30
N GLY A 66 -14.49 -12.49 4.96
CA GLY A 66 -13.42 -12.25 5.93
C GLY A 66 -12.95 -13.50 6.67
N PHE A 67 -13.24 -14.69 6.11
CA PHE A 67 -12.79 -15.94 6.71
C PHE A 67 -11.26 -16.09 6.66
N ASN A 68 -10.63 -15.70 5.54
CA ASN A 68 -9.18 -15.64 5.37
C ASN A 68 -8.78 -14.55 4.37
N ILE A 69 -7.51 -14.16 4.39
CA ILE A 69 -6.90 -13.26 3.41
C ILE A 69 -6.27 -14.10 2.31
N PRO A 70 -6.34 -13.66 1.04
CA PRO A 70 -5.65 -14.31 -0.05
C PRO A 70 -4.13 -14.29 0.12
N PRO A 71 -3.40 -15.28 -0.46
CA PRO A 71 -1.95 -15.19 -0.57
C PRO A 71 -1.53 -14.00 -1.45
N ALA A 72 -0.26 -13.57 -1.32
CA ALA A 72 0.25 -12.35 -1.96
C ALA A 72 0.01 -12.31 -3.49
N GLU A 73 0.24 -13.42 -4.19
CA GLU A 73 -0.01 -13.52 -5.63
C GLU A 73 -1.47 -13.25 -6.00
N MET A 74 -2.39 -13.71 -5.17
CA MET A 74 -3.81 -13.50 -5.39
C MET A 74 -4.24 -12.08 -5.06
N LEU A 75 -3.59 -11.44 -4.06
CA LEU A 75 -3.81 -10.03 -3.76
C LEU A 75 -3.44 -9.14 -4.94
N VAL A 76 -2.30 -9.42 -5.60
CA VAL A 76 -1.88 -8.70 -6.81
C VAL A 76 -2.90 -8.88 -7.93
N LYS A 77 -3.33 -10.11 -8.22
CA LYS A 77 -4.34 -10.38 -9.26
C LYS A 77 -5.68 -9.69 -8.98
N LEU A 78 -6.13 -9.72 -7.73
CA LEU A 78 -7.36 -9.03 -7.33
C LEU A 78 -7.25 -7.51 -7.49
N ALA A 79 -6.11 -6.93 -7.09
CA ALA A 79 -5.83 -5.51 -7.22
C ALA A 79 -5.84 -5.08 -8.70
N ASP A 80 -5.13 -5.81 -9.56
CA ASP A 80 -5.06 -5.54 -11.01
C ASP A 80 -6.46 -5.61 -11.67
N VAL A 81 -7.20 -6.69 -11.44
CA VAL A 81 -8.54 -6.88 -12.02
C VAL A 81 -9.54 -5.84 -11.53
N LEU A 82 -9.43 -5.44 -10.26
CA LEU A 82 -10.30 -4.41 -9.67
C LEU A 82 -9.85 -2.99 -10.03
N GLY A 83 -8.61 -2.78 -10.47
CA GLY A 83 -8.05 -1.48 -10.81
C GLY A 83 -7.71 -0.64 -9.57
N VAL A 84 -7.23 -1.28 -8.52
CA VAL A 84 -6.82 -0.64 -7.27
C VAL A 84 -5.43 -1.10 -6.87
N THR A 85 -4.81 -0.43 -5.90
CA THR A 85 -3.54 -0.89 -5.33
C THR A 85 -3.76 -2.00 -4.30
N VAL A 86 -2.77 -2.87 -4.11
CA VAL A 86 -2.78 -3.90 -3.05
C VAL A 86 -2.91 -3.25 -1.67
N ASP A 87 -2.23 -2.12 -1.48
CA ASP A 87 -2.31 -1.36 -0.22
C ASP A 87 -3.75 -0.89 0.05
N PHE A 88 -4.41 -0.27 -0.93
CA PHE A 88 -5.81 0.11 -0.81
C PHE A 88 -6.72 -1.09 -0.52
N LEU A 89 -6.47 -2.21 -1.18
CA LEU A 89 -7.25 -3.43 -0.97
C LEU A 89 -7.13 -3.95 0.47
N LEU A 90 -5.95 -3.85 1.08
CA LEU A 90 -5.68 -4.29 2.45
C LEU A 90 -6.09 -3.27 3.51
N THR A 91 -5.69 -2.00 3.35
CA THR A 91 -5.85 -0.97 4.38
C THR A 91 -7.09 -0.11 4.19
N GLY A 92 -7.54 0.06 2.94
CA GLY A 92 -8.62 0.97 2.58
C GLY A 92 -8.18 2.43 2.51
N THR A 93 -6.89 2.70 2.66
CA THR A 93 -6.36 4.06 2.56
C THR A 93 -6.12 4.36 1.09
N PRO A 94 -6.83 5.34 0.48
CA PRO A 94 -6.54 5.77 -0.88
C PRO A 94 -5.10 6.26 -0.98
N VAL A 95 -4.47 6.08 -2.14
CA VAL A 95 -3.12 6.64 -2.39
C VAL A 95 -3.11 8.16 -2.17
N GLU A 96 -4.25 8.79 -2.36
CA GLU A 96 -4.46 10.23 -2.16
C GLU A 96 -4.37 10.68 -0.71
N ASP A 97 -4.65 9.79 0.25
CA ASP A 97 -4.53 10.03 1.69
C ASP A 97 -3.15 9.60 2.26
N SER A 98 -2.25 9.14 1.41
CA SER A 98 -0.86 8.87 1.80
C SER A 98 -0.19 10.17 2.29
N PRO A 99 0.71 10.12 3.30
CA PRO A 99 1.51 11.27 3.71
C PRO A 99 2.26 11.93 2.54
N LEU A 100 2.63 11.16 1.52
CA LEU A 100 3.19 11.65 0.26
C LEU A 100 2.16 12.47 -0.55
N ALA A 101 0.90 12.04 -0.61
CA ALA A 101 -0.15 12.75 -1.33
C ALA A 101 -0.51 14.09 -0.68
N SER A 102 -0.35 14.22 0.63
CA SER A 102 -0.53 15.48 1.37
C SER A 102 0.61 16.48 1.14
N SER A 103 1.75 16.03 0.59
CA SER A 103 2.88 16.91 0.33
C SER A 103 2.51 17.93 -0.76
N ARG A 104 2.93 19.19 -0.53
CA ARG A 104 2.75 20.28 -1.50
C ARG A 104 3.36 19.93 -2.86
N LEU A 105 4.45 19.17 -2.86
CA LEU A 105 5.16 18.73 -4.05
C LEU A 105 4.34 17.72 -4.87
N PHE A 106 3.79 16.70 -4.22
CA PHE A 106 2.97 15.67 -4.89
C PHE A 106 1.73 16.27 -5.57
N ARG A 107 1.06 17.22 -4.91
CA ARG A 107 -0.07 17.93 -5.51
C ARG A 107 0.33 18.70 -6.78
N ARG A 108 1.53 19.25 -6.83
CA ARG A 108 2.07 19.90 -8.02
C ARG A 108 2.40 18.89 -9.12
N PHE A 109 2.92 17.73 -8.76
CA PHE A 109 3.16 16.66 -9.74
C PHE A 109 1.88 16.20 -10.45
N LYS A 110 0.78 16.03 -9.72
CA LYS A 110 -0.52 15.69 -10.35
C LYS A 110 -0.99 16.73 -11.38
N VAL A 111 -0.72 18.00 -11.15
CA VAL A 111 -1.04 19.05 -12.13
C VAL A 111 -0.14 18.95 -13.37
N LEU A 112 1.12 18.53 -13.20
CA LEU A 112 2.06 18.37 -14.32
C LEU A 112 1.64 17.23 -15.29
N GLU A 113 0.91 16.22 -14.82
CA GLU A 113 0.38 15.15 -15.68
C GLU A 113 -0.61 15.67 -16.74
N ALA A 114 -1.23 16.81 -16.51
CA ALA A 114 -2.16 17.44 -17.44
C ALA A 114 -1.48 18.39 -18.46
N LEU A 115 -0.17 18.61 -18.34
CA LEU A 115 0.61 19.45 -19.27
C LEU A 115 0.93 18.69 -20.55
N THR A 116 1.35 19.46 -21.57
CA THR A 116 1.86 18.87 -22.83
C THR A 116 3.16 18.09 -22.57
N ALA A 117 3.47 17.11 -23.41
CA ALA A 117 4.68 16.30 -23.28
C ALA A 117 5.96 17.16 -23.28
N ASP A 118 5.98 18.25 -24.07
CA ASP A 118 7.11 19.17 -24.15
C ASP A 118 7.31 19.96 -22.85
N ASP A 119 6.22 20.42 -22.25
CA ASP A 119 6.23 21.09 -20.96
C ASP A 119 6.67 20.13 -19.82
N GLN A 120 6.19 18.88 -19.84
CA GLN A 120 6.60 17.84 -18.89
C GLN A 120 8.11 17.60 -18.97
N GLU A 121 8.65 17.45 -20.18
CA GLU A 121 10.09 17.27 -20.42
C GLU A 121 10.91 18.46 -19.91
N THR A 122 10.40 19.67 -20.11
CA THR A 122 11.05 20.89 -19.59
C THR A 122 11.12 20.89 -18.06
N VAL A 123 10.04 20.51 -17.38
CA VAL A 123 10.01 20.39 -15.93
C VAL A 123 10.97 19.32 -15.43
N ILE A 124 11.04 18.17 -16.09
CA ILE A 124 11.97 17.09 -15.76
C ILE A 124 13.41 17.60 -15.82
N LYS A 125 13.80 18.29 -16.88
CA LYS A 125 15.16 18.88 -17.01
C LYS A 125 15.48 19.87 -15.90
N VAL A 126 14.52 20.67 -15.46
CA VAL A 126 14.72 21.61 -14.35
C VAL A 126 14.95 20.83 -13.02
N ILE A 127 14.16 19.80 -12.79
CA ILE A 127 14.32 18.97 -11.58
C ILE A 127 15.68 18.27 -11.58
N ASP A 128 16.09 17.69 -12.70
CA ASP A 128 17.39 17.02 -12.84
C ASP A 128 18.57 17.98 -12.61
N ALA A 129 18.46 19.20 -13.15
CA ALA A 129 19.46 20.24 -12.92
C ALA A 129 19.57 20.64 -11.42
N MET A 130 18.43 20.73 -10.72
CA MET A 130 18.41 21.03 -9.29
C MET A 130 19.01 19.88 -8.47
N ILE A 131 18.70 18.64 -8.79
CA ILE A 131 19.27 17.45 -8.15
C ILE A 131 20.80 17.41 -8.37
N ALA A 132 21.25 17.65 -9.61
CA ALA A 132 22.66 17.68 -9.93
C ALA A 132 23.40 18.78 -9.15
N LYS A 133 22.84 19.98 -9.06
CA LYS A 133 23.37 21.08 -8.25
C LYS A 133 23.54 20.68 -6.79
N GLU A 134 22.52 20.05 -6.19
CA GLU A 134 22.56 19.63 -4.78
C GLU A 134 23.63 18.56 -4.53
N ARG A 135 23.74 17.59 -5.44
CA ARG A 135 24.81 16.57 -5.37
C ARG A 135 26.19 17.19 -5.45
N MET A 136 26.39 18.17 -6.32
CA MET A 136 27.67 18.90 -6.42
C MET A 136 27.97 19.71 -5.15
N ALA A 137 26.96 20.40 -4.61
CA ALA A 137 27.13 21.15 -3.35
C ALA A 137 27.48 20.23 -2.19
N SER A 138 26.81 19.07 -2.07
CA SER A 138 27.10 18.08 -1.02
C SER A 138 28.50 17.46 -1.16
N ALA A 139 29.00 17.30 -2.39
CA ALA A 139 30.35 16.79 -2.64
C ALA A 139 31.47 17.82 -2.34
N LEU A 140 31.13 19.11 -2.32
CA LEU A 140 32.04 20.20 -2.07
C LEU A 140 32.09 20.66 -0.59
N THR A 141 31.17 20.16 0.26
CA THR A 141 31.26 20.40 1.71
C THR A 141 32.41 19.56 2.28
N PRO A 142 33.50 20.17 2.79
CA PRO A 142 34.56 19.41 3.42
C PRO A 142 34.00 18.70 4.65
N VAL A 143 34.35 17.41 4.80
CA VAL A 143 34.18 16.73 6.08
C VAL A 143 35.16 17.42 7.04
N ASP A 144 34.69 18.42 7.79
CA ASP A 144 35.45 18.99 8.86
C ASP A 144 35.79 17.89 9.84
N ALA A 145 37.06 17.55 9.86
CA ALA A 145 37.65 16.66 10.83
C ALA A 145 37.39 17.22 12.21
N SER A 146 36.50 16.59 12.95
CA SER A 146 36.40 16.77 14.39
C SER A 146 37.70 16.26 15.00
N ALA A 147 38.54 17.18 15.40
CA ALA A 147 39.62 16.93 16.36
C ALA A 147 39.05 16.68 17.75
#